data_321c2abd6ba9d5bcae36bb627b36c9ee
#
_entry.id   321c2abd6ba9d5bcae36bb627b36c9ee
#
_cell.length_a   1.000
_cell.length_b   1.000
_cell.length_c   1.000
_cell.angle_alpha   90.00
_cell.angle_beta   90.00
_cell.angle_gamma   90.00
#
_symmetry.space_group_name_H-M   'P 1'
#
loop_
_entity.id
_entity.type
_entity.pdbx_description
1 polymer ?
#
loop_
_entity_poly.entity_id
_entity_poly.type
_entity_poly.pdbx_seq_one_letter_code
_entity_poly.pdbx_strand_id
1 'polypeptide(L)'
;MKTIMISLFIAATLTGGSIYDFNVDGLDGSKIDFSKYKGQKILIVNTASKCGLTPQYEGLESLYKQYKGKLVIIGFPANNFNGQEPGTATQIQEFCKQNYGVTFPMADKVSVKGDDTHGL
;
A
#
# COMPACT_ATOMS: atom_id res chain seq x y z
N MET A 1 -41.26 42.36 -20.61
CA MET A 1 -40.97 41.06 -19.97
C MET A 1 -39.47 40.89 -19.87
N LYS A 2 -38.93 40.95 -18.68
CA LYS A 2 -37.48 40.72 -18.45
C LYS A 2 -37.28 39.22 -18.18
N THR A 3 -36.64 38.57 -19.13
CA THR A 3 -36.27 37.15 -18.97
C THR A 3 -35.04 37.06 -18.07
N ILE A 4 -35.22 36.51 -16.86
CA ILE A 4 -34.11 36.25 -15.95
C ILE A 4 -33.49 34.89 -16.38
N MET A 5 -32.34 34.94 -16.99
CA MET A 5 -31.51 33.75 -17.19
C MET A 5 -30.84 33.40 -15.88
N ILE A 6 -31.33 32.33 -15.22
CA ILE A 6 -30.63 31.75 -14.09
C ILE A 6 -29.54 30.82 -14.67
N SER A 7 -28.30 31.32 -14.62
CA SER A 7 -27.14 30.53 -14.97
C SER A 7 -26.87 29.55 -13.82
N LEU A 8 -27.22 28.29 -14.01
CA LEU A 8 -26.93 27.22 -13.02
C LEU A 8 -25.43 26.89 -13.12
N PHE A 9 -24.63 27.46 -12.22
CA PHE A 9 -23.25 27.04 -12.04
C PHE A 9 -23.26 25.67 -11.36
N ILE A 10 -23.07 24.60 -12.13
CA ILE A 10 -22.74 23.28 -11.58
C ILE A 10 -21.28 23.35 -11.19
N ALA A 11 -21.02 23.59 -9.91
CA ALA A 11 -19.71 23.38 -9.34
C ALA A 11 -19.44 21.87 -9.35
N ALA A 12 -18.66 21.40 -10.32
CA ALA A 12 -18.11 20.06 -10.28
C ALA A 12 -17.15 20.01 -9.10
N THR A 13 -17.59 19.47 -7.98
CA THR A 13 -16.69 19.10 -6.88
C THR A 13 -15.84 17.93 -7.36
N LEU A 14 -14.59 18.22 -7.71
CA LEU A 14 -13.57 17.18 -7.83
C LEU A 14 -13.40 16.58 -6.45
N THR A 15 -14.11 15.48 -6.17
CA THR A 15 -13.84 14.64 -5.01
C THR A 15 -12.56 13.90 -5.31
N GLY A 16 -11.41 14.48 -4.95
CA GLY A 16 -10.14 13.77 -4.91
C GLY A 16 -10.28 12.59 -3.96
N GLY A 17 -9.98 11.37 -4.42
CA GLY A 17 -9.97 10.19 -3.58
C GLY A 17 -8.98 10.35 -2.41
N SER A 18 -9.29 9.77 -1.26
CA SER A 18 -8.42 9.72 -0.09
C SER A 18 -7.66 8.39 -0.05
N ILE A 19 -6.46 8.39 0.51
CA ILE A 19 -5.73 7.15 0.79
C ILE A 19 -6.55 6.20 1.68
N TYR A 20 -7.42 6.74 2.51
CA TYR A 20 -8.29 5.95 3.40
C TYR A 20 -9.43 5.24 2.68
N ASP A 21 -9.64 5.52 1.40
CA ASP A 21 -10.65 4.84 0.57
C ASP A 21 -10.13 3.52 0.00
N PHE A 22 -8.83 3.23 0.14
CA PHE A 22 -8.24 2.01 -0.37
C PHE A 22 -8.50 0.82 0.55
N ASN A 23 -8.73 -0.32 -0.10
CA ASN A 23 -8.86 -1.64 0.51
C ASN A 23 -8.13 -2.61 -0.41
N VAL A 24 -7.08 -3.23 0.07
CA VAL A 24 -6.23 -4.10 -0.74
C VAL A 24 -6.16 -5.51 -0.15
N ASP A 25 -5.90 -6.49 -0.99
CA ASP A 25 -5.70 -7.87 -0.53
C ASP A 25 -4.35 -7.98 0.18
N GLY A 26 -4.34 -8.68 1.30
CA GLY A 26 -3.13 -9.03 2.02
C GLY A 26 -2.53 -10.36 1.55
N LEU A 27 -1.24 -10.57 1.82
CA LEU A 27 -0.54 -11.82 1.51
C LEU A 27 -1.19 -13.04 2.18
N ASP A 28 -1.81 -12.85 3.33
CA ASP A 28 -2.48 -13.89 4.12
C ASP A 28 -3.94 -14.15 3.69
N GLY A 29 -4.40 -13.49 2.64
CA GLY A 29 -5.78 -13.57 2.15
C GLY A 29 -6.77 -12.67 2.88
N SER A 30 -6.36 -11.95 3.92
CA SER A 30 -7.18 -10.93 4.58
C SER A 30 -7.24 -9.64 3.77
N LYS A 31 -8.14 -8.73 4.16
CA LYS A 31 -8.19 -7.38 3.58
C LYS A 31 -7.43 -6.39 4.44
N ILE A 32 -6.66 -5.52 3.80
CA ILE A 32 -6.02 -4.36 4.42
C ILE A 32 -6.91 -3.15 4.14
N ASP A 33 -7.67 -2.73 5.13
CA ASP A 33 -8.58 -1.59 5.04
C ASP A 33 -7.87 -0.33 5.56
N PHE A 34 -7.52 0.57 4.67
CA PHE A 34 -6.77 1.79 5.01
C PHE A 34 -7.57 2.75 5.88
N SER A 35 -8.89 2.66 5.90
CA SER A 35 -9.73 3.50 6.76
C SER A 35 -9.45 3.28 8.26
N LYS A 36 -8.94 2.10 8.62
CA LYS A 36 -8.54 1.76 10.00
C LYS A 36 -7.31 2.51 10.49
N TYR A 37 -6.55 3.12 9.58
CA TYR A 37 -5.30 3.82 9.91
C TYR A 37 -5.46 5.35 9.98
N LYS A 38 -6.70 5.86 10.00
CA LYS A 38 -6.96 7.28 10.22
C LYS A 38 -6.33 7.74 11.54
N GLY A 39 -5.64 8.86 11.51
CA GLY A 39 -4.91 9.38 12.67
C GLY A 39 -3.48 8.87 12.82
N GLN A 40 -3.06 7.90 11.99
CA GLN A 40 -1.68 7.42 11.92
C GLN A 40 -1.01 7.89 10.64
N LYS A 41 0.33 7.98 10.66
CA LYS A 41 1.12 8.11 9.44
C LYS A 41 1.17 6.76 8.73
N ILE A 42 1.05 6.76 7.42
CA ILE A 42 1.11 5.55 6.60
C ILE A 42 2.37 5.62 5.75
N LEU A 43 3.27 4.66 5.92
CA LEU A 43 4.45 4.48 5.09
C LEU A 43 4.19 3.30 4.14
N ILE A 44 4.11 3.59 2.86
CA ILE A 44 3.94 2.59 1.80
C ILE A 44 5.30 2.30 1.20
N VAL A 45 5.68 1.02 1.16
CA VAL A 45 6.99 0.59 0.68
C VAL A 45 6.85 -0.53 -0.35
N ASN A 46 7.43 -0.34 -1.52
CA ASN A 46 7.62 -1.44 -2.46
C ASN A 46 8.66 -2.40 -1.93
N THR A 47 8.39 -3.68 -1.97
CA THR A 47 9.26 -4.71 -1.39
C THR A 47 9.59 -5.81 -2.40
N ALA A 48 10.71 -6.50 -2.16
CA ALA A 48 11.14 -7.64 -2.94
C ALA A 48 11.98 -8.61 -2.09
N SER A 49 11.88 -9.90 -2.38
CA SER A 49 12.61 -10.95 -1.65
C SER A 49 14.00 -11.24 -2.22
N LYS A 50 14.26 -10.83 -3.48
CA LYS A 50 15.53 -11.10 -4.20
C LYS A 50 16.21 -9.81 -4.66
N CYS A 51 16.42 -8.90 -3.74
CA CYS A 51 17.03 -7.59 -4.00
C CYS A 51 18.20 -7.36 -3.05
N GLY A 52 19.20 -6.59 -3.47
CA GLY A 52 20.29 -6.16 -2.59
C GLY A 52 19.82 -5.32 -1.41
N LEU A 53 18.64 -4.70 -1.52
CA LEU A 53 18.01 -3.90 -0.46
C LEU A 53 17.04 -4.70 0.42
N THR A 54 16.82 -5.99 0.15
CA THR A 54 15.93 -6.85 0.94
C THR A 54 16.24 -6.83 2.45
N PRO A 55 17.50 -6.73 2.91
CA PRO A 55 17.80 -6.60 4.34
C PRO A 55 17.19 -5.36 5.02
N GLN A 56 16.70 -4.38 4.28
CA GLN A 56 15.98 -3.23 4.84
C GLN A 56 14.68 -3.63 5.56
N TYR A 57 14.14 -4.82 5.33
CA TYR A 57 13.02 -5.36 6.12
C TYR A 57 13.27 -5.31 7.62
N GLU A 58 14.50 -5.56 8.05
CA GLU A 58 14.87 -5.50 9.47
C GLU A 58 14.68 -4.10 10.05
N GLY A 59 15.18 -3.08 9.35
CA GLY A 59 15.02 -1.69 9.76
C GLY A 59 13.56 -1.22 9.72
N LEU A 60 12.80 -1.66 8.72
CA LEU A 60 11.36 -1.35 8.62
C LEU A 60 10.58 -1.97 9.78
N GLU A 61 10.86 -3.21 10.14
CA GLU A 61 10.21 -3.88 11.27
C GLU A 61 10.54 -3.21 12.60
N SER A 62 11.80 -2.83 12.81
CA SER A 62 12.22 -2.03 13.98
C SER A 62 11.47 -0.73 14.09
N LEU A 63 11.37 0.01 12.96
CA LEU A 63 10.64 1.28 12.90
C LEU A 63 9.15 1.09 13.21
N TYR A 64 8.55 0.06 12.66
CA TYR A 64 7.15 -0.28 12.89
C TYR A 64 6.86 -0.55 14.37
N LYS A 65 7.70 -1.36 15.02
CA LYS A 65 7.58 -1.66 16.45
C LYS A 65 7.77 -0.43 17.33
N GLN A 66 8.74 0.41 16.98
CA GLN A 66 9.08 1.62 17.76
C GLN A 66 7.93 2.63 17.76
N TYR A 67 7.22 2.78 16.65
CA TYR A 67 6.14 3.77 16.49
C TYR A 67 4.75 3.14 16.41
N LYS A 68 4.57 1.98 17.01
CA LYS A 68 3.28 1.28 17.05
C LYS A 68 2.17 2.21 17.57
N GLY A 69 1.06 2.28 16.81
CA GLY A 69 -0.07 3.17 17.11
C GLY A 69 0.06 4.59 16.56
N LYS A 70 1.25 5.00 16.08
CA LYS A 70 1.50 6.32 15.45
C LYS A 70 1.88 6.21 13.98
N LEU A 71 2.49 5.11 13.59
CA LEU A 71 2.93 4.80 12.24
C LEU A 71 2.50 3.39 11.88
N VAL A 72 1.90 3.22 10.70
CA VAL A 72 1.74 1.92 10.07
C VAL A 72 2.64 1.83 8.84
N ILE A 73 3.29 0.70 8.66
CA ILE A 73 4.04 0.37 7.45
C ILE A 73 3.22 -0.66 6.69
N ILE A 74 3.03 -0.44 5.39
CA ILE A 74 2.36 -1.40 4.51
C ILE A 74 3.32 -1.73 3.37
N GLY A 75 3.77 -2.98 3.33
CA GLY A 75 4.63 -3.48 2.27
C GLY A 75 3.82 -3.90 1.05
N PHE A 76 4.30 -3.53 -0.13
CA PHE A 76 3.72 -3.91 -1.41
C PHE A 76 4.77 -4.67 -2.22
N PRO A 77 4.73 -6.01 -2.21
CA PRO A 77 5.62 -6.80 -3.05
C PRO A 77 5.37 -6.52 -4.53
N ALA A 78 6.44 -6.27 -5.28
CA ALA A 78 6.35 -5.95 -6.71
C ALA A 78 7.46 -6.64 -7.49
N ASN A 79 7.09 -7.30 -8.60
CA ASN A 79 8.01 -7.99 -9.49
C ASN A 79 8.45 -7.15 -10.71
N ASN A 80 8.09 -5.87 -10.75
CA ASN A 80 8.35 -4.97 -11.87
C ASN A 80 9.82 -4.54 -12.01
N PHE A 81 10.63 -4.76 -10.96
CA PHE A 81 12.04 -4.36 -10.92
C PHE A 81 12.92 -5.60 -11.05
N ASN A 82 13.36 -5.90 -12.27
CA ASN A 82 14.26 -7.02 -12.61
C ASN A 82 13.76 -8.40 -12.12
N GLY A 83 12.45 -8.58 -11.98
CA GLY A 83 11.90 -9.85 -11.51
C GLY A 83 12.34 -10.26 -10.10
N GLN A 84 12.57 -9.31 -9.20
CA GLN A 84 13.12 -9.56 -7.86
C GLN A 84 12.08 -10.04 -6.82
N GLU A 85 10.81 -10.15 -7.21
CA GLU A 85 9.72 -10.72 -6.39
C GLU A 85 8.94 -11.80 -7.19
N PRO A 86 9.57 -12.91 -7.59
CA PRO A 86 8.93 -13.92 -8.43
C PRO A 86 8.02 -14.89 -7.66
N GLY A 87 8.08 -14.90 -6.33
CA GLY A 87 7.36 -15.85 -5.50
C GLY A 87 5.85 -15.68 -5.48
N THR A 88 5.15 -16.71 -4.99
CA THR A 88 3.72 -16.67 -4.67
C THR A 88 3.49 -15.88 -3.38
N ALA A 89 2.23 -15.51 -3.10
CA ALA A 89 1.85 -14.84 -1.84
C ALA A 89 2.33 -15.62 -0.62
N THR A 90 2.12 -16.93 -0.60
CA THR A 90 2.57 -17.80 0.51
C THR A 90 4.10 -17.80 0.65
N GLN A 91 4.83 -17.90 -0.45
CA GLN A 91 6.29 -17.90 -0.43
C GLN A 91 6.86 -16.55 0.08
N ILE A 92 6.27 -15.44 -0.33
CA ILE A 92 6.67 -14.10 0.13
C ILE A 92 6.38 -13.95 1.63
N GLN A 93 5.21 -14.39 2.08
CA GLN A 93 4.82 -14.33 3.49
C GLN A 93 5.78 -15.14 4.37
N GLU A 94 6.08 -16.37 3.98
CA GLU A 94 7.03 -17.22 4.69
C GLU A 94 8.44 -16.63 4.72
N PHE A 95 8.90 -16.10 3.60
CA PHE A 95 10.20 -15.45 3.50
C PHE A 95 10.33 -14.27 4.48
N CYS A 96 9.35 -13.37 4.47
CA CYS A 96 9.35 -12.20 5.35
C CYS A 96 9.32 -12.60 6.83
N LYS A 97 8.49 -13.59 7.18
CA LYS A 97 8.34 -14.06 8.55
C LYS A 97 9.60 -14.76 9.06
N GLN A 98 10.14 -15.70 8.28
CA GLN A 98 11.26 -16.54 8.69
C GLN A 98 12.60 -15.79 8.70
N ASN A 99 12.83 -14.90 7.76
CA ASN A 99 14.12 -14.23 7.62
C ASN A 99 14.21 -12.91 8.36
N TYR A 100 13.08 -12.19 8.51
CA TYR A 100 13.08 -10.83 9.07
C TYR A 100 12.04 -10.62 10.17
N GLY A 101 11.23 -11.61 10.49
CA GLY A 101 10.20 -11.49 11.53
C GLY A 101 9.18 -10.37 11.28
N VAL A 102 8.86 -10.10 10.02
CA VAL A 102 7.96 -9.01 9.63
C VAL A 102 6.58 -9.19 10.24
N THR A 103 6.11 -8.17 10.96
CA THR A 103 4.76 -8.12 11.56
C THR A 103 3.90 -6.99 11.01
N PHE A 104 4.47 -6.04 10.26
CA PHE A 104 3.67 -5.00 9.61
C PHE A 104 2.84 -5.60 8.45
N PRO A 105 1.70 -4.98 8.11
CA PRO A 105 0.84 -5.44 7.03
C PRO A 105 1.58 -5.56 5.69
N MET A 106 1.39 -6.67 5.00
CA MET A 106 1.91 -6.92 3.67
C MET A 106 0.75 -7.14 2.71
N ALA A 107 0.67 -6.31 1.68
CA ALA A 107 -0.27 -6.51 0.59
C ALA A 107 0.13 -7.70 -0.29
N ASP A 108 -0.84 -8.27 -1.00
CA ASP A 108 -0.56 -9.19 -2.08
C ASP A 108 0.24 -8.49 -3.18
N LYS A 109 0.96 -9.27 -3.99
CA LYS A 109 1.82 -8.73 -5.04
C LYS A 109 1.02 -7.85 -6.02
N VAL A 110 1.54 -6.66 -6.29
CA VAL A 110 0.94 -5.69 -7.18
C VAL A 110 1.92 -5.28 -8.27
N SER A 111 1.39 -4.74 -9.36
CA SER A 111 2.20 -4.02 -10.35
C SER A 111 2.30 -2.54 -9.96
N VAL A 112 3.51 -2.01 -9.98
CA VAL A 112 3.80 -0.61 -9.64
C VAL A 112 4.43 0.15 -10.81
N LYS A 113 4.53 -0.50 -11.98
CA LYS A 113 5.12 0.08 -13.18
C LYS A 113 4.48 -0.54 -14.41
N GLY A 114 4.17 0.29 -15.42
CA GLY A 114 3.54 -0.14 -16.66
C GLY A 114 2.04 0.11 -16.69
N ASP A 115 1.35 -0.51 -17.67
CA ASP A 115 -0.06 -0.24 -17.96
C ASP A 115 -1.02 -0.76 -16.89
N ASP A 116 -0.60 -1.77 -16.11
CA ASP A 116 -1.37 -2.40 -15.04
C ASP A 116 -0.99 -1.89 -13.64
N THR A 117 -0.36 -0.72 -13.55
CA THR A 117 0.04 -0.12 -12.27
C THR A 117 -1.14 0.04 -11.33
N HIS A 118 -0.96 -0.39 -10.07
CA HIS A 118 -1.94 -0.27 -9.01
C HIS A 118 -2.38 1.20 -8.80
N GLY A 119 -3.65 1.40 -8.49
CA GLY A 119 -4.25 2.74 -8.37
C GLY A 119 -3.83 3.56 -7.16
N LEU A 120 -3.16 2.94 -6.17
CA LEU A 120 -2.59 3.63 -5.00
C LEU A 120 -1.28 4.37 -5.40
#